data_eaf3335df44d6b49930ea290a2c525a3
#
_entry.id   eaf3335df44d6b49930ea290a2c525a3
#
_cell.length_a   1.000
_cell.length_b   1.000
_cell.length_c   1.000
_cell.angle_alpha   90.00
_cell.angle_beta   90.00
_cell.angle_gamma   90.00
#
_symmetry.space_group_name_H-M   'P 1'
#
loop_
_entity.id
_entity.type
_entity.pdbx_description
1 polymer ?
#
loop_
_entity_poly.entity_id
_entity_poly.type
_entity_poly.pdbx_seq_one_letter_code
_entity_poly.pdbx_strand_id
1 'polypeptide(L)'
;MSQSPPQFELLQLNMVGDVAVVQVAAHELRFPNQAQALSYELGLVSAQDWAAKTLIDLGRVQYVGSTAFAVLLGVVKKARELGHEVKFCGLTPDVRVGADIIGLDRLADVKETEAEALAAFAGPAFAS
;
A
#
# COMPACT_ATOMS: atom_id res chain seq x y z
N MET A 1 24.78 1.40 -21.02
CA MET A 1 23.51 2.07 -21.00
C MET A 1 22.84 1.94 -19.67
N SER A 2 22.47 3.03 -19.12
CA SER A 2 21.80 2.97 -17.84
C SER A 2 20.34 2.68 -18.07
N GLN A 3 19.77 1.90 -17.19
CA GLN A 3 18.36 1.67 -17.21
C GLN A 3 17.73 2.56 -16.18
N SER A 4 16.75 3.31 -16.59
CA SER A 4 15.97 4.08 -15.66
C SER A 4 15.10 3.14 -14.85
N PRO A 5 14.90 3.40 -13.57
CA PRO A 5 13.93 2.62 -12.82
C PRO A 5 12.56 2.79 -13.45
N PRO A 6 11.66 1.84 -13.27
CA PRO A 6 10.30 1.97 -13.77
C PRO A 6 9.69 3.25 -13.25
N GLN A 7 9.03 3.99 -14.12
CA GLN A 7 8.31 5.18 -13.70
C GLN A 7 6.86 4.80 -13.46
N PHE A 8 6.37 5.17 -12.30
CA PHE A 8 4.99 4.91 -11.94
C PHE A 8 4.17 6.19 -12.14
N GLU A 9 2.95 6.02 -12.58
CA GLU A 9 2.03 7.14 -12.73
C GLU A 9 1.43 7.53 -11.39
N LEU A 10 1.13 6.54 -10.55
CA LEU A 10 0.41 6.75 -9.30
C LEU A 10 1.26 6.56 -8.06
N LEU A 11 2.42 5.94 -8.17
CA LEU A 11 3.20 5.57 -7.00
C LEU A 11 4.50 6.33 -6.92
N GLN A 12 4.88 6.67 -5.69
CA GLN A 12 6.23 7.10 -5.38
C GLN A 12 6.82 6.07 -4.43
N LEU A 13 7.92 5.47 -4.82
CA LEU A 13 8.55 4.39 -4.07
C LEU A 13 9.78 4.88 -3.36
N ASN A 14 9.91 4.53 -2.10
CA ASN A 14 11.09 4.85 -1.30
C ASN A 14 11.38 3.70 -0.36
N MET A 15 12.63 3.27 -0.29
CA MET A 15 13.01 2.22 0.66
C MET A 15 13.40 2.85 1.99
N VAL A 16 12.80 2.36 3.07
CA VAL A 16 13.16 2.75 4.42
C VAL A 16 13.56 1.48 5.14
N GLY A 17 14.88 1.29 5.30
CA GLY A 17 15.39 0.01 5.77
C GLY A 17 14.99 -1.08 4.79
N ASP A 18 14.37 -2.13 5.29
CA ASP A 18 13.91 -3.24 4.46
C ASP A 18 12.43 -3.10 4.05
N VAL A 19 11.83 -1.94 4.30
CA VAL A 19 10.42 -1.70 3.97
C VAL A 19 10.31 -0.86 2.71
N ALA A 20 9.55 -1.34 1.73
CA ALA A 20 9.22 -0.57 0.55
C ALA A 20 8.04 0.34 0.89
N VAL A 21 8.29 1.63 1.01
CA VAL A 21 7.24 2.62 1.29
C VAL A 21 6.71 3.13 -0.03
N VAL A 22 5.43 2.91 -0.26
CA VAL A 22 4.78 3.26 -1.51
C VAL A 22 3.72 4.32 -1.21
N GLN A 23 3.98 5.55 -1.65
CA GLN A 23 2.99 6.61 -1.50
C GLN A 23 2.15 6.70 -2.76
N VAL A 24 0.83 6.67 -2.59
CA VAL A 24 -0.07 6.85 -3.73
C VAL A 24 -0.22 8.36 -3.95
N ALA A 25 0.17 8.83 -5.13
CA ALA A 25 0.29 10.25 -5.42
C ALA A 25 -0.95 10.87 -6.03
N ALA A 26 -2.06 10.13 -6.12
CA ALA A 26 -3.30 10.64 -6.66
C ALA A 26 -4.18 11.20 -5.54
N HIS A 27 -4.90 12.30 -5.80
CA HIS A 27 -5.86 12.82 -4.83
C HIS A 27 -7.11 11.96 -4.76
N GLU A 28 -7.49 11.38 -5.87
CA GLU A 28 -8.70 10.55 -5.94
C GLU A 28 -8.40 9.30 -6.75
N LEU A 29 -8.94 8.19 -6.30
CA LEU A 29 -8.89 6.94 -7.04
C LEU A 29 -10.32 6.60 -7.43
N ARG A 30 -10.83 7.32 -8.42
CA ARG A 30 -12.25 7.32 -8.76
C ARG A 30 -12.57 6.56 -10.04
N PHE A 31 -11.67 6.60 -11.00
CA PHE A 31 -11.97 6.10 -12.34
C PHE A 31 -11.37 4.72 -12.58
N PRO A 32 -12.00 3.91 -13.47
CA PRO A 32 -11.50 2.56 -13.74
C PRO A 32 -10.06 2.50 -14.23
N ASN A 33 -9.63 3.48 -15.03
CA ASN A 33 -8.26 3.49 -15.50
C ASN A 33 -7.26 3.72 -14.38
N GLN A 34 -7.66 4.46 -13.34
CA GLN A 34 -6.82 4.64 -12.16
C GLN A 34 -6.70 3.35 -11.38
N ALA A 35 -7.80 2.60 -11.26
CA ALA A 35 -7.77 1.32 -10.57
C ALA A 35 -6.88 0.33 -11.31
N GLN A 36 -6.93 0.33 -12.64
CA GLN A 36 -6.08 -0.53 -13.45
C GLN A 36 -4.59 -0.18 -13.28
N ALA A 37 -4.27 1.11 -13.31
CA ALA A 37 -2.89 1.56 -13.12
C ALA A 37 -2.42 1.20 -11.71
N LEU A 38 -3.25 1.40 -10.72
CA LEU A 38 -2.93 1.07 -9.34
C LEU A 38 -2.65 -0.42 -9.18
N SER A 39 -3.49 -1.26 -9.78
CA SER A 39 -3.33 -2.70 -9.73
C SER A 39 -2.01 -3.12 -10.38
N TYR A 40 -1.71 -2.57 -11.54
CA TYR A 40 -0.50 -2.90 -12.26
C TYR A 40 0.74 -2.47 -11.48
N GLU A 41 0.75 -1.22 -11.01
CA GLU A 41 1.93 -0.66 -10.35
C GLU A 41 2.18 -1.31 -8.98
N LEU A 42 1.13 -1.46 -8.17
CA LEU A 42 1.28 -2.13 -6.89
C LEU A 42 1.64 -3.60 -7.07
N GLY A 43 1.10 -4.23 -8.11
CA GLY A 43 1.44 -5.61 -8.42
C GLY A 43 2.91 -5.78 -8.75
N LEU A 44 3.46 -4.84 -9.54
CA LEU A 44 4.89 -4.89 -9.87
C LEU A 44 5.75 -4.75 -8.62
N VAL A 45 5.41 -3.81 -7.75
CA VAL A 45 6.21 -3.59 -6.54
C VAL A 45 6.09 -4.77 -5.60
N SER A 46 4.87 -5.18 -5.28
CA SER A 46 4.65 -6.16 -4.24
C SER A 46 5.14 -7.56 -4.61
N ALA A 47 5.37 -7.82 -5.89
CA ALA A 47 5.88 -9.10 -6.33
C ALA A 47 7.40 -9.23 -6.18
N GLN A 48 8.08 -8.13 -5.88
CA GLN A 48 9.55 -8.14 -5.79
C GLN A 48 10.01 -8.67 -4.45
N ASP A 49 11.11 -9.40 -4.46
CA ASP A 49 11.67 -9.93 -3.21
C ASP A 49 12.07 -8.83 -2.23
N TRP A 50 12.56 -7.70 -2.76
CA TRP A 50 12.94 -6.57 -1.91
C TRP A 50 11.73 -5.85 -1.32
N ALA A 51 10.52 -6.19 -1.74
CA ALA A 51 9.27 -5.63 -1.22
C ALA A 51 8.51 -6.64 -0.36
N ALA A 52 9.23 -7.55 0.30
CA ALA A 52 8.60 -8.48 1.22
C ALA A 52 7.86 -7.78 2.33
N LYS A 53 8.25 -6.55 2.65
CA LYS A 53 7.52 -5.66 3.56
C LYS A 53 7.18 -4.41 2.76
N THR A 54 5.90 -4.17 2.57
CA THR A 54 5.41 -3.02 1.79
C THR A 54 4.45 -2.20 2.63
N LEU A 55 4.72 -0.90 2.70
CA LEU A 55 3.84 0.05 3.37
C LEU A 55 3.19 0.93 2.32
N ILE A 56 1.87 0.92 2.27
CA ILE A 56 1.11 1.75 1.35
C ILE A 56 0.60 2.96 2.10
N ASP A 57 1.09 4.15 1.70
CA ASP A 57 0.74 5.41 2.32
C ASP A 57 -0.34 6.08 1.48
N LEU A 58 -1.52 6.26 2.06
CA LEU A 58 -2.67 6.87 1.40
C LEU A 58 -2.92 8.30 1.87
N GLY A 59 -1.91 8.94 2.46
CA GLY A 59 -2.08 10.27 3.06
C GLY A 59 -2.46 11.37 2.09
N ARG A 60 -2.19 11.20 0.82
CA ARG A 60 -2.56 12.18 -0.21
C ARG A 60 -3.93 11.90 -0.83
N VAL A 61 -4.49 10.72 -0.57
CA VAL A 61 -5.70 10.28 -1.26
C VAL A 61 -6.92 10.73 -0.47
N GLN A 62 -7.78 11.51 -1.10
CA GLN A 62 -8.98 12.03 -0.48
C GLN A 62 -10.19 11.16 -0.73
N TYR A 63 -10.17 10.36 -1.80
CA TYR A 63 -11.29 9.52 -2.17
C TYR A 63 -10.81 8.23 -2.82
N VAL A 64 -11.40 7.11 -2.41
CA VAL A 64 -11.13 5.80 -3.00
C VAL A 64 -12.45 5.17 -3.35
N GLY A 65 -12.66 4.90 -4.63
CA GLY A 65 -13.86 4.22 -5.09
C GLY A 65 -13.80 2.72 -4.80
N SER A 66 -14.93 2.07 -4.94
CA SER A 66 -15.04 0.65 -4.62
C SER A 66 -14.11 -0.21 -5.47
N THR A 67 -13.91 0.13 -6.74
CA THR A 67 -13.02 -0.62 -7.61
C THR A 67 -11.56 -0.52 -7.13
N ALA A 68 -11.16 0.68 -6.70
CA ALA A 68 -9.80 0.87 -6.17
C ALA A 68 -9.63 0.14 -4.84
N PHE A 69 -10.64 0.14 -3.98
CA PHE A 69 -10.56 -0.65 -2.76
C PHE A 69 -10.40 -2.13 -3.06
N ALA A 70 -11.11 -2.63 -4.07
CA ALA A 70 -10.96 -4.02 -4.48
C ALA A 70 -9.53 -4.32 -4.91
N VAL A 71 -8.88 -3.37 -5.59
CA VAL A 71 -7.47 -3.51 -5.97
C VAL A 71 -6.60 -3.63 -4.72
N LEU A 72 -6.81 -2.75 -3.74
CA LEU A 72 -6.01 -2.78 -2.51
C LEU A 72 -6.18 -4.11 -1.78
N LEU A 73 -7.39 -4.63 -1.71
CA LEU A 73 -7.63 -5.93 -1.10
C LEU A 73 -6.93 -7.04 -1.87
N GLY A 74 -6.96 -6.96 -3.20
CA GLY A 74 -6.28 -7.94 -4.04
C GLY A 74 -4.78 -7.95 -3.84
N VAL A 75 -4.19 -6.76 -3.67
CA VAL A 75 -2.76 -6.63 -3.41
C VAL A 75 -2.39 -7.31 -2.10
N VAL A 76 -3.19 -7.10 -1.06
CA VAL A 76 -2.94 -7.73 0.24
C VAL A 76 -2.99 -9.25 0.12
N LYS A 77 -4.00 -9.77 -0.57
CA LYS A 77 -4.15 -11.22 -0.74
C LYS A 77 -2.99 -11.81 -1.52
N LYS A 78 -2.59 -11.15 -2.59
CA LYS A 78 -1.49 -11.62 -3.41
C LYS A 78 -0.18 -11.61 -2.63
N ALA A 79 0.05 -10.57 -1.85
CA ALA A 79 1.24 -10.48 -1.02
C ALA A 79 1.30 -11.63 -0.02
N ARG A 80 0.17 -11.96 0.59
CA ARG A 80 0.11 -13.10 1.51
C ARG A 80 0.47 -14.41 0.84
N GLU A 81 0.01 -14.60 -0.39
CA GLU A 81 0.35 -15.80 -1.16
C GLU A 81 1.85 -15.92 -1.39
N LEU A 82 2.51 -14.78 -1.49
CA LEU A 82 3.96 -14.74 -1.69
C LEU A 82 4.75 -14.77 -0.37
N GLY A 83 4.06 -14.81 0.76
CA GLY A 83 4.71 -14.72 2.06
C GLY A 83 5.16 -13.31 2.41
N HIS A 84 4.64 -12.32 1.72
CA HIS A 84 4.97 -10.91 1.96
C HIS A 84 3.95 -10.27 2.88
N GLU A 85 4.34 -9.14 3.46
CA GLU A 85 3.52 -8.40 4.42
C GLU A 85 3.21 -7.01 3.87
N VAL A 86 1.94 -6.62 3.92
CA VAL A 86 1.50 -5.30 3.48
C VAL A 86 0.79 -4.60 4.64
N LYS A 87 1.16 -3.35 4.89
CA LYS A 87 0.49 -2.50 5.87
C LYS A 87 0.10 -1.20 5.19
N PHE A 88 -0.83 -0.49 5.81
CA PHE A 88 -1.31 0.79 5.28
C PHE A 88 -1.14 1.87 6.34
N CYS A 89 -0.99 3.12 5.91
CA CYS A 89 -0.96 4.25 6.84
C CYS A 89 -1.55 5.50 6.20
N GLY A 90 -1.89 6.44 7.06
CA GLY A 90 -2.24 7.79 6.63
C GLY A 90 -3.60 7.93 5.98
N LEU A 91 -4.53 7.01 6.23
CA LEU A 91 -5.85 7.11 5.62
C LEU A 91 -6.53 8.41 6.08
N THR A 92 -6.97 9.20 5.11
CA THR A 92 -7.76 10.40 5.41
C THR A 92 -9.12 9.97 5.95
N PRO A 93 -9.84 10.86 6.65
CA PRO A 93 -11.10 10.46 7.30
C PRO A 93 -12.10 9.82 6.35
N ASP A 94 -12.27 10.38 5.15
CA ASP A 94 -13.22 9.82 4.18
C ASP A 94 -12.79 8.45 3.69
N VAL A 95 -11.49 8.28 3.41
CA VAL A 95 -10.95 7.00 2.99
C VAL A 95 -11.07 5.98 4.13
N ARG A 96 -10.87 6.44 5.37
CA ARG A 96 -11.00 5.57 6.53
C ARG A 96 -12.41 5.00 6.66
N VAL A 97 -13.43 5.81 6.40
CA VAL A 97 -14.81 5.34 6.45
C VAL A 97 -15.00 4.16 5.49
N GLY A 98 -14.54 4.33 4.24
CA GLY A 98 -14.65 3.25 3.25
C GLY A 98 -13.85 2.01 3.64
N ALA A 99 -12.64 2.22 4.15
CA ALA A 99 -11.79 1.12 4.59
C ALA A 99 -12.45 0.32 5.73
N ASP A 100 -13.09 1.01 6.66
CA ASP A 100 -13.78 0.35 7.76
C ASP A 100 -14.97 -0.47 7.25
N ILE A 101 -15.72 0.08 6.29
CA ILE A 101 -16.87 -0.62 5.72
C ILE A 101 -16.46 -1.93 5.06
N ILE A 102 -15.36 -1.94 4.33
CA ILE A 102 -14.91 -3.15 3.65
C ILE A 102 -14.07 -4.05 4.53
N GLY A 103 -13.73 -3.63 5.74
CA GLY A 103 -12.96 -4.43 6.66
C GLY A 103 -11.49 -4.55 6.31
N LEU A 104 -10.90 -3.50 5.77
CA LEU A 104 -9.49 -3.51 5.38
C LEU A 104 -8.58 -3.86 6.56
N ASP A 105 -8.89 -3.34 7.74
CA ASP A 105 -8.09 -3.57 8.95
C ASP A 105 -8.15 -5.01 9.44
N ARG A 106 -9.08 -5.83 8.94
CA ARG A 106 -9.11 -7.25 9.23
C ARG A 106 -8.13 -8.04 8.39
N LEU A 107 -7.75 -7.48 7.24
CA LEU A 107 -6.85 -8.15 6.30
C LEU A 107 -5.43 -7.64 6.39
N ALA A 108 -5.22 -6.40 6.82
CA ALA A 108 -3.90 -5.80 6.91
C ALA A 108 -3.89 -4.79 8.04
N ASP A 109 -2.72 -4.55 8.61
CA ASP A 109 -2.57 -3.51 9.62
C ASP A 109 -2.74 -2.14 8.98
N VAL A 110 -3.56 -1.31 9.60
CA VAL A 110 -3.77 0.07 9.19
C VAL A 110 -3.35 0.95 10.36
N LYS A 111 -2.28 1.72 10.15
CA LYS A 111 -1.74 2.60 11.18
C LYS A 111 -2.02 4.05 10.81
N GLU A 112 -1.93 4.96 11.77
CA GLU A 112 -2.21 6.36 11.50
C GLU A 112 -1.06 7.04 10.82
N THR A 113 0.17 6.69 11.18
CA THR A 113 1.35 7.35 10.62
C THR A 113 2.32 6.35 10.04
N GLU A 114 3.19 6.85 9.18
CA GLU A 114 4.27 6.05 8.61
C GLU A 114 5.18 5.51 9.71
N ALA A 115 5.50 6.35 10.71
CA ALA A 115 6.37 5.93 11.81
C ALA A 115 5.78 4.74 12.57
N GLU A 116 4.49 4.80 12.86
CA GLU A 116 3.81 3.70 13.53
C GLU A 116 3.83 2.42 12.70
N ALA A 117 3.60 2.56 11.39
CA ALA A 117 3.59 1.43 10.49
C ALA A 117 4.98 0.81 10.38
N LEU A 118 6.01 1.63 10.27
CA LEU A 118 7.38 1.13 10.20
C LEU A 118 7.76 0.39 11.49
N ALA A 119 7.34 0.93 12.63
CA ALA A 119 7.58 0.26 13.90
C ALA A 119 6.85 -1.10 13.97
N ALA A 120 5.65 -1.16 13.39
CA ALA A 120 4.89 -2.40 13.38
C ALA A 120 5.55 -3.47 12.50
N PHE A 121 6.21 -3.08 11.42
CA PHE A 121 6.96 -4.03 10.60
C PHE A 121 8.16 -4.59 11.34
N ALA A 122 8.81 -3.77 12.17
CA ALA A 122 9.93 -4.23 12.96
C ALA A 122 9.48 -5.22 14.03
N GLY A 123 8.21 -5.13 14.37
CA GLY A 123 7.63 -5.97 15.39
C GLY A 123 8.14 -5.62 16.76
N PRO A 124 7.56 -6.20 17.79
CA PRO A 124 8.11 -6.02 19.12
C PRO A 124 9.39 -6.82 19.17
N ALA A 125 10.41 -6.18 19.63
CA ALA A 125 11.74 -6.78 19.64
C ALA A 125 11.79 -8.04 20.47
N PHE A 126 10.84 -8.16 21.34
CA PHE A 126 10.79 -9.31 22.14
C PHE A 126 9.67 -10.16 21.79
N ALA A 127 9.09 -9.96 20.75
CA ALA A 127 8.04 -10.78 20.27
C ALA A 127 8.62 -12.08 19.98
N SER A 128 9.57 -12.26 20.55
CA SER A 128 10.11 -13.55 20.48
C SER A 128 9.40 -14.38 21.45
#